data_075dad8351c55f9ae56d7a858181ccff
#
_entry.id   075dad8351c55f9ae56d7a858181ccff
#
_cell.length_a   1.000
_cell.length_b   1.000
_cell.length_c   1.000
_cell.angle_alpha   90.00
_cell.angle_beta   90.00
_cell.angle_gamma   90.00
#
_symmetry.space_group_name_H-M   'P 1'
#
loop_
_entity.id
_entity.type
_entity.pdbx_description
1 polymer ?
#
loop_
_entity_poly.entity_id
_entity_poly.type
_entity_poly.pdbx_seq_one_letter_code
_entity_poly.pdbx_strand_id
1 'polypeptide(L)'
;MNYLGFFICSTSREISDLEGQLLSMRNLLSTQAALVHGLSEGVHIDSLSTGPEDSAGEDILYENKELSNIENWLVEFLDTLEVLLSERRVDEALAALDEGESMAKEAKERQTLSQTILLSLETTITEQRQKLADQLAETTCQPSTRGVELRSAVLALKKLGDGPRAHTLLLNSHKQKLHGNMQSLRPSNASYGAAYTASLSQIVFSTIAQAASDSLAVFGEEPAYTSELVTWAVKQTEAFALILKRHVLASSASVGGLRVAAECVHICLAHCSLLEARGLSLSPVLLRLFRPLIEQALNDNLKRIEQSCAALAAADDWVLTCLPAGTRLASSTSLSSVNLSQPKLSSSAHRFNSMVQVIIFLCIEFLS
;
A
#
# COMPACT_ATOMS: atom_id res chain seq x y z
N MET A 1 13.21 -41.12 -0.27
CA MET A 1 12.98 -40.91 -1.72
C MET A 1 11.52 -41.20 -2.16
N ASN A 2 10.50 -40.93 -1.34
CA ASN A 2 9.09 -41.29 -1.68
C ASN A 2 8.09 -40.15 -1.62
N TYR A 3 8.51 -38.90 -1.38
CA TYR A 3 7.59 -37.75 -1.32
C TYR A 3 7.31 -37.11 -2.69
N LEU A 4 8.24 -37.19 -3.63
CA LEU A 4 8.04 -36.63 -4.98
C LEU A 4 7.07 -37.46 -5.83
N GLY A 5 7.05 -38.79 -5.68
CA GLY A 5 6.14 -39.68 -6.39
C GLY A 5 4.67 -39.47 -6.00
N PHE A 6 4.41 -39.18 -4.73
CA PHE A 6 3.05 -38.96 -4.23
C PHE A 6 2.46 -37.59 -4.72
N PHE A 7 3.30 -36.55 -4.81
CA PHE A 7 2.91 -35.25 -5.32
C PHE A 7 2.56 -35.28 -6.82
N ILE A 8 3.36 -36.01 -7.61
CA ILE A 8 3.14 -36.14 -9.07
C ILE A 8 1.86 -36.96 -9.36
N CYS A 9 1.55 -37.98 -8.58
CA CYS A 9 0.30 -38.73 -8.73
C CYS A 9 -0.93 -37.93 -8.30
N SER A 10 -0.84 -37.07 -7.27
CA SER A 10 -1.94 -36.19 -6.83
C SER A 10 -2.26 -35.14 -7.88
N THR A 11 -1.25 -34.44 -8.38
CA THR A 11 -1.44 -33.39 -9.43
C THR A 11 -1.91 -33.99 -10.76
N SER A 12 -1.49 -35.18 -11.13
CA SER A 12 -1.98 -35.84 -12.34
C SER A 12 -3.46 -36.22 -12.23
N ARG A 13 -3.90 -36.60 -11.04
CA ARG A 13 -5.32 -36.91 -10.78
C ARG A 13 -6.21 -35.65 -10.80
N GLU A 14 -5.73 -34.55 -10.22
CA GLU A 14 -6.41 -33.24 -10.25
C GLU A 14 -6.52 -32.69 -11.68
N ILE A 15 -5.48 -32.86 -12.50
CA ILE A 15 -5.50 -32.46 -13.92
C ILE A 15 -6.53 -33.29 -14.70
N SER A 16 -6.59 -34.61 -14.46
CA SER A 16 -7.56 -35.49 -15.12
C SER A 16 -9.01 -35.17 -14.70
N ASP A 17 -9.25 -34.78 -13.44
CA ASP A 17 -10.54 -34.35 -12.94
C ASP A 17 -10.96 -33.01 -13.58
N LEU A 18 -10.02 -32.07 -13.74
CA LEU A 18 -10.27 -30.79 -14.43
C LEU A 18 -10.54 -30.99 -15.92
N GLU A 19 -9.84 -31.90 -16.59
CA GLU A 19 -10.13 -32.26 -17.98
C GLU A 19 -11.54 -32.85 -18.12
N GLY A 20 -11.96 -33.70 -17.19
CA GLY A 20 -13.31 -34.26 -17.14
C GLY A 20 -14.39 -33.19 -16.95
N GLN A 21 -14.14 -32.22 -16.08
CA GLN A 21 -15.05 -31.08 -15.86
C GLN A 21 -15.15 -30.15 -17.08
N LEU A 22 -14.02 -29.88 -17.75
CA LEU A 22 -13.97 -29.09 -18.98
C LEU A 22 -14.74 -29.76 -20.13
N LEU A 23 -14.61 -31.07 -20.29
CA LEU A 23 -15.36 -31.84 -21.29
C LEU A 23 -16.87 -31.83 -20.97
N SER A 24 -17.25 -31.95 -19.70
CA SER A 24 -18.63 -31.85 -19.24
C SER A 24 -19.24 -30.48 -19.53
N MET A 25 -18.51 -29.38 -19.21
CA MET A 25 -18.95 -28.02 -19.53
C MET A 25 -19.06 -27.78 -21.04
N ARG A 26 -18.13 -28.28 -21.83
CA ARG A 26 -18.18 -28.16 -23.29
C ARG A 26 -19.40 -28.87 -23.86
N ASN A 27 -19.76 -30.04 -23.36
CA ASN A 27 -20.94 -30.78 -23.78
C ASN A 27 -22.23 -30.05 -23.38
N LEU A 28 -22.29 -29.44 -22.17
CA LEU A 28 -23.43 -28.62 -21.75
C LEU A 28 -23.60 -27.38 -22.63
N LEU A 29 -22.53 -26.67 -22.96
CA LEU A 29 -22.56 -25.53 -23.87
C LEU A 29 -22.99 -25.94 -25.29
N SER A 30 -22.53 -27.07 -25.77
CA SER A 30 -22.94 -27.61 -27.09
C SER A 30 -24.42 -27.96 -27.14
N THR A 31 -24.98 -28.56 -26.07
CA THR A 31 -26.41 -28.89 -25.97
C THR A 31 -27.25 -27.63 -25.82
N GLN A 32 -26.81 -26.62 -25.08
CA GLN A 32 -27.51 -25.32 -25.01
C GLN A 32 -27.49 -24.60 -26.35
N ALA A 33 -26.36 -24.57 -27.06
CA ALA A 33 -26.28 -23.99 -28.39
C ALA A 33 -27.22 -24.69 -29.40
N ALA A 34 -27.33 -26.03 -29.32
CA ALA A 34 -28.26 -26.79 -30.16
C ALA A 34 -29.74 -26.50 -29.83
N LEU A 35 -30.07 -26.30 -28.53
CA LEU A 35 -31.42 -25.90 -28.11
C LEU A 35 -31.78 -24.50 -28.59
N VAL A 36 -30.85 -23.54 -28.48
CA VAL A 36 -31.04 -22.17 -28.99
C VAL A 36 -31.20 -22.17 -30.51
N HIS A 37 -30.40 -22.95 -31.23
CA HIS A 37 -30.55 -23.09 -32.69
C HIS A 37 -31.89 -23.72 -33.08
N GLY A 38 -32.34 -24.76 -32.35
CA GLY A 38 -33.63 -25.41 -32.57
C GLY A 38 -34.84 -24.49 -32.29
N LEU A 39 -34.70 -23.58 -31.31
CA LEU A 39 -35.74 -22.56 -31.04
C LEU A 39 -35.76 -21.45 -32.10
N SER A 40 -34.62 -21.09 -32.71
CA SER A 40 -34.59 -20.09 -33.79
C SER A 40 -35.10 -20.61 -35.13
N GLU A 41 -35.04 -21.92 -35.39
CA GLU A 41 -35.61 -22.54 -36.60
C GLU A 41 -37.10 -22.88 -36.48
N GLY A 42 -37.68 -22.85 -35.26
CA GLY A 42 -39.05 -23.25 -34.98
C GLY A 42 -40.12 -22.14 -35.11
N VAL A 43 -39.75 -20.91 -35.44
CA VAL A 43 -40.74 -19.81 -35.58
C VAL A 43 -40.87 -19.40 -37.04
N HIS A 44 -41.48 -20.29 -37.85
CA HIS A 44 -42.14 -19.90 -39.13
C HIS A 44 -43.56 -19.44 -38.76
N ILE A 45 -43.76 -18.14 -38.68
CA ILE A 45 -45.12 -17.58 -38.66
C ILE A 45 -45.55 -17.43 -40.12
N ASP A 46 -46.40 -18.35 -40.56
CA ASP A 46 -47.14 -18.23 -41.81
C ASP A 46 -48.06 -17.01 -41.72
N SER A 47 -47.74 -16.03 -42.55
CA SER A 47 -48.57 -14.86 -42.77
C SER A 47 -49.64 -15.19 -43.81
N LEU A 48 -50.90 -15.17 -43.38
CA LEU A 48 -52.06 -15.13 -44.28
C LEU A 48 -52.64 -13.73 -44.30
N SER A 49 -52.34 -13.05 -45.32
CA SER A 49 -53.05 -12.36 -46.40
C SER A 49 -54.25 -11.47 -46.14
N THR A 50 -54.14 -10.34 -46.79
CA THR A 50 -55.16 -9.61 -47.60
C THR A 50 -56.15 -8.69 -46.88
N GLY A 51 -55.98 -7.41 -47.27
CA GLY A 51 -57.06 -6.42 -47.38
C GLY A 51 -56.58 -4.98 -47.25
N PRO A 52 -56.98 -4.05 -48.09
CA PRO A 52 -56.28 -2.82 -48.37
C PRO A 52 -56.80 -1.61 -47.60
N GLU A 53 -55.92 -0.58 -47.53
CA GLU A 53 -56.22 0.84 -47.34
C GLU A 53 -56.57 1.31 -45.94
N ASP A 54 -55.61 1.97 -45.27
CA ASP A 54 -55.77 3.37 -44.88
C ASP A 54 -54.41 3.94 -44.39
N SER A 55 -54.00 5.02 -45.04
CA SER A 55 -52.74 5.70 -44.91
C SER A 55 -52.64 6.61 -43.65
N ALA A 56 -53.07 6.14 -42.49
CA ALA A 56 -52.95 6.86 -41.23
C ALA A 56 -52.25 6.05 -40.12
N GLY A 57 -51.69 4.87 -40.43
CA GLY A 57 -51.11 3.94 -39.48
C GLY A 57 -49.57 3.83 -39.53
N GLU A 58 -48.87 4.47 -40.49
CA GLU A 58 -47.44 4.27 -40.64
C GLU A 58 -46.62 4.93 -39.52
N ASP A 59 -47.02 6.11 -39.06
CA ASP A 59 -46.28 6.81 -37.96
C ASP A 59 -46.36 6.06 -36.63
N ILE A 60 -47.52 5.47 -36.30
CA ILE A 60 -47.71 4.70 -35.06
C ILE A 60 -46.96 3.34 -35.12
N LEU A 61 -46.84 2.75 -36.30
CA LEU A 61 -46.09 1.49 -36.49
C LEU A 61 -44.57 1.68 -36.42
N TYR A 62 -44.07 2.79 -36.90
CA TYR A 62 -42.64 3.14 -36.78
C TYR A 62 -42.27 3.45 -35.32
N GLU A 63 -43.09 4.20 -34.60
CA GLU A 63 -42.89 4.54 -33.18
C GLU A 63 -42.94 3.29 -32.28
N ASN A 64 -43.85 2.36 -32.50
CA ASN A 64 -43.93 1.07 -31.81
C ASN A 64 -42.75 0.14 -32.13
N LYS A 65 -42.22 0.17 -33.36
CA LYS A 65 -41.08 -0.66 -33.75
C LYS A 65 -39.75 -0.13 -33.18
N GLU A 66 -39.59 1.17 -33.07
CA GLU A 66 -38.42 1.79 -32.43
C GLU A 66 -38.44 1.58 -30.93
N LEU A 67 -39.58 1.70 -30.27
CA LEU A 67 -39.79 1.39 -28.87
C LEU A 67 -39.43 -0.08 -28.56
N SER A 68 -39.91 -1.03 -29.38
CA SER A 68 -39.57 -2.44 -29.24
C SER A 68 -38.06 -2.73 -29.43
N ASN A 69 -37.43 -2.03 -30.35
CA ASN A 69 -35.98 -2.17 -30.58
C ASN A 69 -35.16 -1.66 -29.39
N ILE A 70 -35.58 -0.60 -28.74
CA ILE A 70 -34.86 -0.02 -27.57
C ILE A 70 -35.08 -0.85 -26.31
N GLU A 71 -36.29 -1.37 -26.13
CA GLU A 71 -36.60 -2.31 -25.03
C GLU A 71 -35.76 -3.59 -25.15
N ASN A 72 -35.67 -4.15 -26.36
CA ASN A 72 -34.84 -5.31 -26.62
C ASN A 72 -33.35 -5.01 -26.40
N TRP A 73 -32.86 -3.85 -26.88
CA TRP A 73 -31.50 -3.40 -26.64
C TRP A 73 -31.20 -3.22 -25.15
N LEU A 74 -32.16 -2.67 -24.38
CA LEU A 74 -31.98 -2.49 -22.91
C LEU A 74 -31.83 -3.83 -22.19
N VAL A 75 -32.62 -4.83 -22.59
CA VAL A 75 -32.54 -6.19 -22.02
C VAL A 75 -31.18 -6.81 -22.38
N GLU A 76 -30.75 -6.73 -23.65
CA GLU A 76 -29.47 -7.25 -24.11
C GLU A 76 -28.30 -6.53 -23.45
N PHE A 77 -28.40 -5.22 -23.27
CA PHE A 77 -27.42 -4.39 -22.55
C PHE A 77 -27.26 -4.85 -21.09
N LEU A 78 -28.38 -5.07 -20.38
CA LEU A 78 -28.35 -5.52 -19.00
C LEU A 78 -27.75 -6.92 -18.87
N ASP A 79 -28.13 -7.85 -19.73
CA ASP A 79 -27.59 -9.21 -19.75
C ASP A 79 -26.10 -9.21 -20.06
N THR A 80 -25.68 -8.41 -21.02
CA THR A 80 -24.25 -8.23 -21.36
C THR A 80 -23.47 -7.66 -20.18
N LEU A 81 -24.02 -6.65 -19.53
CA LEU A 81 -23.37 -6.03 -18.37
C LEU A 81 -23.26 -7.01 -17.19
N GLU A 82 -24.29 -7.82 -16.93
CA GLU A 82 -24.25 -8.82 -15.87
C GLU A 82 -23.21 -9.92 -16.16
N VAL A 83 -23.07 -10.36 -17.40
CA VAL A 83 -22.03 -11.28 -17.84
C VAL A 83 -20.65 -10.67 -17.64
N LEU A 84 -20.41 -9.44 -18.11
CA LEU A 84 -19.12 -8.74 -17.96
C LEU A 84 -18.73 -8.55 -16.49
N LEU A 85 -19.70 -8.24 -15.62
CA LEU A 85 -19.49 -8.13 -14.19
C LEU A 85 -19.14 -9.47 -13.53
N SER A 86 -19.83 -10.55 -13.94
CA SER A 86 -19.55 -11.90 -13.42
C SER A 86 -18.17 -12.41 -13.84
N GLU A 87 -17.73 -12.09 -15.05
CA GLU A 87 -16.42 -12.41 -15.62
C GLU A 87 -15.30 -11.48 -15.11
N ARG A 88 -15.61 -10.46 -14.31
CA ARG A 88 -14.70 -9.42 -13.83
C ARG A 88 -13.98 -8.64 -14.95
N ARG A 89 -14.63 -8.49 -16.09
CA ARG A 89 -14.14 -7.70 -17.24
C ARG A 89 -14.49 -6.22 -17.05
N VAL A 90 -13.85 -5.61 -16.06
CA VAL A 90 -14.20 -4.27 -15.57
C VAL A 90 -14.08 -3.19 -16.64
N ASP A 91 -13.02 -3.22 -17.47
CA ASP A 91 -12.81 -2.20 -18.51
C ASP A 91 -13.90 -2.27 -19.60
N GLU A 92 -14.35 -3.46 -19.93
CA GLU A 92 -15.45 -3.65 -20.90
C GLU A 92 -16.81 -3.28 -20.31
N ALA A 93 -17.02 -3.58 -19.03
CA ALA A 93 -18.22 -3.14 -18.31
C ALA A 93 -18.30 -1.61 -18.21
N LEU A 94 -17.17 -0.93 -18.00
CA LEU A 94 -17.11 0.53 -18.04
C LEU A 94 -17.42 1.08 -19.43
N ALA A 95 -16.84 0.48 -20.47
CA ALA A 95 -17.09 0.90 -21.86
C ALA A 95 -18.57 0.72 -22.23
N ALA A 96 -19.19 -0.40 -21.82
CA ALA A 96 -20.61 -0.62 -22.04
C ALA A 96 -21.48 0.40 -21.30
N LEU A 97 -21.15 0.75 -20.04
CA LEU A 97 -21.86 1.80 -19.30
C LEU A 97 -21.74 3.18 -19.96
N ASP A 98 -20.54 3.54 -20.44
CA ASP A 98 -20.30 4.81 -21.15
C ASP A 98 -21.06 4.84 -22.47
N GLU A 99 -21.14 3.72 -23.20
CA GLU A 99 -21.95 3.58 -24.41
C GLU A 99 -23.44 3.74 -24.10
N GLY A 100 -23.93 3.10 -23.06
CA GLY A 100 -25.33 3.23 -22.60
C GLY A 100 -25.69 4.68 -22.24
N GLU A 101 -24.78 5.40 -21.56
CA GLU A 101 -24.97 6.81 -21.21
C GLU A 101 -24.96 7.72 -22.46
N SER A 102 -24.09 7.42 -23.42
CA SER A 102 -24.04 8.14 -24.71
C SER A 102 -25.33 7.95 -25.49
N MET A 103 -25.85 6.72 -25.53
CA MET A 103 -27.13 6.41 -26.19
C MET A 103 -28.31 7.12 -25.51
N ALA A 104 -28.36 7.13 -24.17
CA ALA A 104 -29.39 7.84 -23.44
C ALA A 104 -29.36 9.35 -23.71
N LYS A 105 -28.16 9.93 -23.78
CA LYS A 105 -27.97 11.35 -24.09
C LYS A 105 -28.39 11.70 -25.53
N GLU A 106 -27.99 10.88 -26.49
CA GLU A 106 -28.37 11.06 -27.89
C GLU A 106 -29.89 10.93 -28.09
N ALA A 107 -30.51 9.96 -27.45
CA ALA A 107 -31.95 9.77 -27.46
C ALA A 107 -32.72 10.96 -26.84
N LYS A 108 -32.14 11.57 -25.80
CA LYS A 108 -32.66 12.78 -25.16
C LYS A 108 -32.57 14.02 -26.07
N GLU A 109 -31.43 14.18 -26.73
CA GLU A 109 -31.18 15.30 -27.65
C GLU A 109 -32.07 15.22 -28.90
N ARG A 110 -32.30 14.01 -29.43
CA ARG A 110 -33.15 13.77 -30.60
C ARG A 110 -34.62 13.67 -30.29
N GLN A 111 -35.02 13.62 -29.02
CA GLN A 111 -36.40 13.41 -28.56
C GLN A 111 -37.07 12.15 -29.17
N THR A 112 -36.26 11.12 -29.44
CA THR A 112 -36.73 9.88 -30.07
C THR A 112 -37.44 8.95 -29.07
N LEU A 113 -37.22 9.18 -27.75
CA LEU A 113 -37.80 8.35 -26.69
C LEU A 113 -38.80 9.09 -25.83
N SER A 114 -39.80 8.38 -25.35
CA SER A 114 -40.72 8.87 -24.34
C SER A 114 -39.97 9.20 -23.05
N GLN A 115 -40.36 10.28 -22.37
CA GLN A 115 -39.80 10.74 -21.11
C GLN A 115 -39.72 9.64 -20.04
N THR A 116 -40.67 8.75 -20.01
CA THR A 116 -40.76 7.62 -19.06
C THR A 116 -39.69 6.57 -19.32
N ILE A 117 -39.45 6.23 -20.57
CA ILE A 117 -38.43 5.24 -21.00
C ILE A 117 -37.03 5.82 -20.76
N LEU A 118 -36.83 7.10 -21.07
CA LEU A 118 -35.57 7.81 -20.82
C LEU A 118 -35.20 7.82 -19.35
N LEU A 119 -36.16 8.14 -18.46
CA LEU A 119 -35.98 8.08 -17.01
C LEU A 119 -35.65 6.66 -16.51
N SER A 120 -36.34 5.66 -17.07
CA SER A 120 -36.06 4.25 -16.73
C SER A 120 -34.64 3.86 -17.13
N LEU A 121 -34.22 4.21 -18.33
CA LEU A 121 -32.84 3.95 -18.82
C LEU A 121 -31.78 4.66 -17.98
N GLU A 122 -31.94 5.96 -17.72
CA GLU A 122 -31.01 6.74 -16.88
C GLU A 122 -30.93 6.14 -15.47
N THR A 123 -32.05 5.73 -14.89
CA THR A 123 -32.12 5.10 -13.56
C THR A 123 -31.36 3.78 -13.55
N THR A 124 -31.63 2.92 -14.54
CA THR A 124 -30.98 1.61 -14.67
C THR A 124 -29.47 1.74 -14.84
N ILE A 125 -29.00 2.64 -15.70
CA ILE A 125 -27.56 2.90 -15.90
C ILE A 125 -26.93 3.36 -14.59
N THR A 126 -27.60 4.26 -13.86
CA THR A 126 -27.12 4.77 -12.57
C THR A 126 -27.03 3.66 -11.51
N GLU A 127 -28.05 2.79 -11.44
CA GLU A 127 -28.04 1.63 -10.54
C GLU A 127 -26.92 0.64 -10.86
N GLN A 128 -26.69 0.35 -12.13
CA GLN A 128 -25.62 -0.55 -12.54
C GLN A 128 -24.23 0.06 -12.30
N ARG A 129 -24.08 1.38 -12.52
CA ARG A 129 -22.87 2.11 -12.14
C ARG A 129 -22.58 1.99 -10.64
N GLN A 130 -23.58 2.19 -9.81
CA GLN A 130 -23.45 2.08 -8.36
C GLN A 130 -23.11 0.64 -7.95
N LYS A 131 -23.76 -0.35 -8.54
CA LYS A 131 -23.47 -1.77 -8.29
C LYS A 131 -22.01 -2.13 -8.64
N LEU A 132 -21.52 -1.67 -9.80
CA LEU A 132 -20.14 -1.86 -10.20
C LEU A 132 -19.16 -1.16 -9.22
N ALA A 133 -19.47 0.08 -8.83
CA ALA A 133 -18.68 0.82 -7.87
C ALA A 133 -18.57 0.10 -6.52
N ASP A 134 -19.66 -0.48 -6.04
CA ASP A 134 -19.67 -1.22 -4.77
C ASP A 134 -18.91 -2.54 -4.86
N GLN A 135 -18.99 -3.27 -5.97
CA GLN A 135 -18.20 -4.47 -6.23
C GLN A 135 -16.69 -4.16 -6.29
N LEU A 136 -16.31 -3.07 -6.97
CA LEU A 136 -14.92 -2.61 -7.04
C LEU A 136 -14.42 -2.18 -5.66
N ALA A 137 -15.24 -1.48 -4.87
CA ALA A 137 -14.92 -1.09 -3.51
C ALA A 137 -14.69 -2.32 -2.62
N GLU A 138 -15.52 -3.34 -2.71
CA GLU A 138 -15.36 -4.60 -1.99
C GLU A 138 -14.05 -5.32 -2.40
N THR A 139 -13.76 -5.37 -3.69
CA THR A 139 -12.53 -5.97 -4.23
C THR A 139 -11.28 -5.26 -3.69
N THR A 140 -11.29 -3.93 -3.59
CA THR A 140 -10.17 -3.14 -3.05
C THR A 140 -9.94 -3.39 -1.56
N CYS A 141 -10.98 -3.77 -0.82
CA CYS A 141 -10.89 -4.09 0.61
C CYS A 141 -10.34 -5.49 0.89
N GLN A 142 -10.26 -6.37 -0.11
CA GLN A 142 -9.75 -7.73 0.09
C GLN A 142 -8.23 -7.73 0.29
N PRO A 143 -7.71 -8.39 1.34
CA PRO A 143 -6.27 -8.44 1.62
C PRO A 143 -5.46 -9.21 0.58
N SER A 144 -6.11 -10.04 -0.22
CA SER A 144 -5.51 -10.84 -1.30
C SER A 144 -5.26 -10.03 -2.58
N THR A 145 -5.87 -8.85 -2.72
CA THR A 145 -5.76 -8.03 -3.93
C THR A 145 -4.32 -7.55 -4.14
N ARG A 146 -3.73 -7.90 -5.28
CA ARG A 146 -2.35 -7.53 -5.62
C ARG A 146 -2.27 -6.05 -6.05
N GLY A 147 -1.07 -5.47 -5.97
CA GLY A 147 -0.86 -4.05 -6.26
C GLY A 147 -1.35 -3.60 -7.63
N VAL A 148 -1.23 -4.45 -8.67
CA VAL A 148 -1.73 -4.15 -10.03
C VAL A 148 -3.26 -4.17 -10.06
N GLU A 149 -3.88 -5.19 -9.47
CA GLU A 149 -5.33 -5.34 -9.38
C GLU A 149 -5.95 -4.19 -8.55
N LEU A 150 -5.30 -3.81 -7.45
CA LEU A 150 -5.70 -2.67 -6.63
C LEU A 150 -5.73 -1.38 -7.46
N ARG A 151 -4.65 -1.09 -8.22
CA ARG A 151 -4.58 0.10 -9.07
C ARG A 151 -5.64 0.09 -10.16
N SER A 152 -5.87 -1.06 -10.80
CA SER A 152 -6.91 -1.21 -11.83
C SER A 152 -8.31 -0.95 -11.25
N ALA A 153 -8.64 -1.54 -10.10
CA ALA A 153 -9.93 -1.34 -9.44
C ALA A 153 -10.13 0.13 -8.99
N VAL A 154 -9.08 0.76 -8.44
CA VAL A 154 -9.12 2.17 -8.03
C VAL A 154 -9.26 3.11 -9.23
N LEU A 155 -8.57 2.82 -10.35
CA LEU A 155 -8.68 3.57 -11.59
C LEU A 155 -10.11 3.46 -12.17
N ALA A 156 -10.69 2.27 -12.14
CA ALA A 156 -12.06 2.04 -12.58
C ALA A 156 -13.07 2.83 -11.72
N LEU A 157 -12.92 2.83 -10.39
CA LEU A 157 -13.73 3.65 -9.49
C LEU A 157 -13.60 5.15 -9.79
N LYS A 158 -12.39 5.63 -10.09
CA LYS A 158 -12.17 7.03 -10.51
C LYS A 158 -12.91 7.35 -11.80
N LYS A 159 -12.85 6.45 -12.82
CA LYS A 159 -13.58 6.59 -14.08
C LYS A 159 -15.09 6.63 -13.88
N LEU A 160 -15.62 5.89 -12.89
CA LEU A 160 -17.03 5.94 -12.49
C LEU A 160 -17.44 7.27 -11.82
N GLY A 161 -16.50 8.19 -11.58
CA GLY A 161 -16.78 9.48 -10.95
C GLY A 161 -16.64 9.48 -9.42
N ASP A 162 -16.31 8.35 -8.79
CA ASP A 162 -16.15 8.22 -7.34
C ASP A 162 -14.66 8.31 -6.91
N GLY A 163 -13.97 9.33 -7.41
CA GLY A 163 -12.55 9.58 -7.16
C GLY A 163 -12.19 9.68 -5.67
N PRO A 164 -12.90 10.45 -4.84
CA PRO A 164 -12.59 10.58 -3.42
C PRO A 164 -12.70 9.27 -2.66
N ARG A 165 -13.73 8.46 -2.91
CA ARG A 165 -13.90 7.13 -2.32
C ARG A 165 -12.78 6.20 -2.79
N ALA A 166 -12.45 6.22 -4.07
CA ALA A 166 -11.38 5.43 -4.67
C ALA A 166 -10.02 5.70 -4.00
N HIS A 167 -9.69 6.98 -3.77
CA HIS A 167 -8.44 7.36 -3.10
C HIS A 167 -8.40 6.92 -1.63
N THR A 168 -9.49 7.13 -0.90
CA THR A 168 -9.61 6.67 0.50
C THR A 168 -9.46 5.14 0.61
N LEU A 169 -10.05 4.37 -0.32
CA LEU A 169 -9.92 2.91 -0.37
C LEU A 169 -8.48 2.48 -0.68
N LEU A 170 -7.80 3.15 -1.60
CA LEU A 170 -6.38 2.92 -1.90
C LEU A 170 -5.52 3.06 -0.63
N LEU A 171 -5.66 4.18 0.08
CA LEU A 171 -4.90 4.46 1.30
C LEU A 171 -5.23 3.47 2.43
N ASN A 172 -6.50 3.07 2.57
CA ASN A 172 -6.93 2.08 3.55
C ASN A 172 -6.38 0.68 3.24
N SER A 173 -6.33 0.27 1.97
CA SER A 173 -5.71 -0.99 1.56
C SER A 173 -4.22 -1.03 1.92
N HIS A 174 -3.47 0.05 1.64
CA HIS A 174 -2.08 0.17 2.06
C HIS A 174 -1.91 0.16 3.58
N LYS A 175 -2.82 0.81 4.32
CA LYS A 175 -2.81 0.80 5.80
C LYS A 175 -3.03 -0.61 6.37
N GLN A 176 -3.98 -1.37 5.83
CA GLN A 176 -4.23 -2.75 6.27
C GLN A 176 -3.04 -3.65 6.00
N LYS A 177 -2.43 -3.52 4.81
CA LYS A 177 -1.22 -4.26 4.42
C LYS A 177 -0.04 -3.91 5.33
N LEU A 178 0.16 -2.62 5.61
CA LEU A 178 1.16 -2.15 6.55
C LEU A 178 0.96 -2.78 7.93
N HIS A 179 -0.26 -2.73 8.45
CA HIS A 179 -0.59 -3.28 9.76
C HIS A 179 -0.33 -4.80 9.84
N GLY A 180 -0.73 -5.56 8.83
CA GLY A 180 -0.45 -7.00 8.73
C GLY A 180 1.04 -7.31 8.70
N ASN A 181 1.83 -6.57 7.90
CA ASN A 181 3.28 -6.73 7.83
C ASN A 181 3.96 -6.38 9.16
N MET A 182 3.50 -5.33 9.85
CA MET A 182 4.03 -4.96 11.16
C MET A 182 3.72 -6.00 12.23
N GLN A 183 2.54 -6.63 12.21
CA GLN A 183 2.17 -7.70 13.15
C GLN A 183 3.00 -8.98 12.93
N SER A 184 3.43 -9.24 11.69
CA SER A 184 4.29 -10.39 11.37
C SER A 184 5.73 -10.19 11.83
N LEU A 185 6.15 -8.93 12.07
CA LEU A 185 7.50 -8.60 12.50
C LEU A 185 7.68 -8.95 13.99
N ARG A 186 8.50 -9.95 14.26
CA ARG A 186 8.87 -10.34 15.62
C ARG A 186 10.29 -9.91 15.90
N PRO A 187 10.57 -9.30 17.07
CA PRO A 187 11.94 -9.04 17.48
C PRO A 187 12.67 -10.37 17.69
N SER A 188 13.84 -10.52 17.09
CA SER A 188 14.70 -11.68 17.34
C SER A 188 15.31 -11.57 18.73
N ASN A 189 15.14 -12.61 19.55
CA ASN A 189 15.79 -12.76 20.86
C ASN A 189 15.52 -11.64 21.89
N ALA A 190 14.27 -11.19 22.01
CA ALA A 190 13.83 -10.23 23.03
C ALA A 190 14.54 -8.85 23.00
N SER A 191 15.29 -8.54 21.96
CA SER A 191 16.04 -7.29 21.83
C SER A 191 15.44 -6.42 20.73
N TYR A 192 14.85 -5.29 21.13
CA TYR A 192 14.43 -4.23 20.24
C TYR A 192 15.65 -3.31 19.99
N GLY A 193 16.41 -3.57 18.95
CA GLY A 193 17.60 -2.80 18.58
C GLY A 193 17.59 -2.30 17.15
N ALA A 194 18.78 -1.98 16.63
CA ALA A 194 18.96 -1.45 15.28
C ALA A 194 18.36 -2.35 14.19
N ALA A 195 18.53 -3.68 14.29
CA ALA A 195 17.97 -4.62 13.31
C ALA A 195 16.44 -4.60 13.26
N TYR A 196 15.76 -4.55 14.43
CA TYR A 196 14.31 -4.40 14.49
C TYR A 196 13.87 -3.07 13.89
N THR A 197 14.56 -1.98 14.26
CA THR A 197 14.29 -0.64 13.74
C THR A 197 14.46 -0.59 12.23
N ALA A 198 15.52 -1.18 11.68
CA ALA A 198 15.75 -1.24 10.25
C ALA A 198 14.64 -1.99 9.51
N SER A 199 14.24 -3.16 10.00
CA SER A 199 13.16 -3.95 9.41
C SER A 199 11.81 -3.22 9.49
N LEU A 200 11.49 -2.61 10.63
CA LEU A 200 10.26 -1.84 10.81
C LEU A 200 10.25 -0.59 9.92
N SER A 201 11.36 0.16 9.87
CA SER A 201 11.52 1.32 8.99
C SER A 201 11.35 0.94 7.52
N GLN A 202 11.98 -0.15 7.09
CA GLN A 202 11.84 -0.67 5.73
C GLN A 202 10.37 -0.95 5.38
N ILE A 203 9.63 -1.63 6.26
CA ILE A 203 8.20 -1.95 6.03
C ILE A 203 7.38 -0.67 5.94
N VAL A 204 7.53 0.26 6.87
CA VAL A 204 6.71 1.47 6.94
C VAL A 204 7.00 2.38 5.76
N PHE A 205 8.27 2.75 5.54
CA PHE A 205 8.62 3.73 4.52
C PHE A 205 8.50 3.17 3.09
N SER A 206 8.73 1.86 2.87
CA SER A 206 8.45 1.26 1.56
C SER A 206 6.95 1.22 1.26
N THR A 207 6.10 0.97 2.27
CA THR A 207 4.64 1.02 2.09
C THR A 207 4.15 2.44 1.79
N ILE A 208 4.70 3.46 2.47
CA ILE A 208 4.41 4.87 2.19
C ILE A 208 4.85 5.24 0.76
N ALA A 209 6.06 4.83 0.36
CA ALA A 209 6.56 5.05 -1.00
C ALA A 209 5.67 4.39 -2.06
N GLN A 210 5.21 3.17 -1.81
CA GLN A 210 4.31 2.45 -2.71
C GLN A 210 2.94 3.12 -2.81
N ALA A 211 2.35 3.53 -1.68
CA ALA A 211 1.09 4.27 -1.65
C ALA A 211 1.19 5.59 -2.42
N ALA A 212 2.29 6.32 -2.25
CA ALA A 212 2.54 7.56 -3.01
C ALA A 212 2.68 7.30 -4.51
N SER A 213 3.41 6.25 -4.90
CA SER A 213 3.54 5.86 -6.31
C SER A 213 2.21 5.44 -6.93
N ASP A 214 1.40 4.66 -6.21
CA ASP A 214 0.10 4.19 -6.70
C ASP A 214 -0.91 5.35 -6.77
N SER A 215 -0.90 6.27 -5.79
CA SER A 215 -1.72 7.48 -5.81
C SER A 215 -1.36 8.39 -7.00
N LEU A 216 -0.07 8.63 -7.22
CA LEU A 216 0.40 9.43 -8.35
C LEU A 216 0.04 8.79 -9.70
N ALA A 217 0.19 7.48 -9.83
CA ALA A 217 -0.13 6.76 -11.06
C ALA A 217 -1.62 6.82 -11.43
N VAL A 218 -2.53 6.82 -10.45
CA VAL A 218 -3.97 6.83 -10.68
C VAL A 218 -4.56 8.24 -10.70
N PHE A 219 -4.16 9.09 -9.75
CA PHE A 219 -4.78 10.40 -9.54
C PHE A 219 -3.95 11.56 -10.09
N GLY A 220 -2.67 11.33 -10.41
CA GLY A 220 -1.76 12.39 -10.84
C GLY A 220 -1.40 13.34 -9.69
N GLU A 221 -1.05 14.57 -10.02
CA GLU A 221 -0.62 15.62 -9.08
C GLU A 221 -1.79 16.50 -8.59
N GLU A 222 -3.00 15.96 -8.55
CA GLU A 222 -4.16 16.72 -8.09
C GLU A 222 -4.02 17.10 -6.60
N PRO A 223 -4.12 18.41 -6.23
CA PRO A 223 -3.79 18.88 -4.89
C PRO A 223 -4.62 18.25 -3.78
N ALA A 224 -5.89 17.94 -4.05
CA ALA A 224 -6.79 17.32 -3.08
C ALA A 224 -6.28 15.95 -2.62
N TYR A 225 -5.96 15.07 -3.57
CA TYR A 225 -5.45 13.72 -3.27
C TYR A 225 -4.03 13.74 -2.72
N THR A 226 -3.19 14.65 -3.21
CA THR A 226 -1.83 14.83 -2.68
C THR A 226 -1.87 15.25 -1.21
N SER A 227 -2.76 16.16 -0.82
CA SER A 227 -2.94 16.61 0.57
C SER A 227 -3.42 15.47 1.47
N GLU A 228 -4.37 14.66 1.01
CA GLU A 228 -4.86 13.50 1.75
C GLU A 228 -3.76 12.43 1.93
N LEU A 229 -2.97 12.17 0.89
CA LEU A 229 -1.82 11.28 0.93
C LEU A 229 -0.78 11.73 1.95
N VAL A 230 -0.40 13.01 1.94
CA VAL A 230 0.56 13.58 2.90
C VAL A 230 0.03 13.43 4.33
N THR A 231 -1.23 13.77 4.56
CA THR A 231 -1.87 13.61 5.87
C THR A 231 -1.87 12.15 6.34
N TRP A 232 -2.15 11.22 5.44
CA TRP A 232 -2.09 9.80 5.73
C TRP A 232 -0.66 9.34 6.04
N ALA A 233 0.33 9.75 5.25
CA ALA A 233 1.74 9.41 5.47
C ALA A 233 2.26 9.93 6.82
N VAL A 234 1.90 11.15 7.19
CA VAL A 234 2.23 11.73 8.52
C VAL A 234 1.64 10.87 9.63
N LYS A 235 0.36 10.48 9.54
CA LYS A 235 -0.28 9.61 10.54
C LYS A 235 0.41 8.24 10.67
N GLN A 236 0.85 7.62 9.55
CA GLN A 236 1.59 6.36 9.60
C GLN A 236 2.97 6.55 10.24
N THR A 237 3.65 7.65 9.93
CA THR A 237 4.94 8.01 10.52
C THR A 237 4.84 8.28 12.02
N GLU A 238 3.77 8.95 12.47
CA GLU A 238 3.50 9.17 13.90
C GLU A 238 3.25 7.84 14.63
N ALA A 239 2.44 6.94 14.06
CA ALA A 239 2.20 5.62 14.62
C ALA A 239 3.49 4.80 14.72
N PHE A 240 4.32 4.83 13.69
CA PHE A 240 5.66 4.22 13.67
C PHE A 240 6.56 4.79 14.78
N ALA A 241 6.64 6.11 14.91
CA ALA A 241 7.44 6.76 15.93
C ALA A 241 6.99 6.38 17.36
N LEU A 242 5.69 6.22 17.60
CA LEU A 242 5.17 5.75 18.89
C LEU A 242 5.59 4.31 19.22
N ILE A 243 5.66 3.43 18.22
CA ILE A 243 6.14 2.06 18.40
C ILE A 243 7.62 2.07 18.80
N LEU A 244 8.45 2.83 18.06
CA LEU A 244 9.88 2.96 18.39
C LEU A 244 10.10 3.60 19.75
N LYS A 245 9.33 4.64 20.09
CA LYS A 245 9.37 5.26 21.41
C LYS A 245 9.15 4.23 22.50
N ARG A 246 8.15 3.38 22.37
CA ARG A 246 7.76 2.38 23.38
C ARG A 246 8.79 1.26 23.50
N HIS A 247 9.29 0.73 22.38
CA HIS A 247 10.05 -0.52 22.39
C HIS A 247 11.56 -0.32 22.32
N VAL A 248 12.03 0.76 21.71
CA VAL A 248 13.46 1.00 21.49
C VAL A 248 13.97 2.13 22.38
N LEU A 249 13.34 3.30 22.30
CA LEU A 249 13.84 4.50 22.96
C LEU A 249 13.55 4.53 24.48
N ALA A 250 12.59 3.79 24.97
CA ALA A 250 12.29 3.70 26.40
C ALA A 250 13.46 3.10 27.21
N SER A 251 14.28 2.24 26.58
CA SER A 251 15.46 1.64 27.21
C SER A 251 16.76 2.48 27.07
N SER A 252 16.69 3.66 26.44
CA SER A 252 17.85 4.53 26.18
C SER A 252 18.50 5.08 27.47
N ALA A 253 17.79 5.07 28.60
CA ALA A 253 18.31 5.44 29.91
C ALA A 253 19.31 4.41 30.49
N SER A 254 19.38 3.18 29.96
CA SER A 254 20.33 2.16 30.39
C SER A 254 21.75 2.43 29.89
N VAL A 255 22.74 1.78 30.51
CA VAL A 255 24.14 1.88 30.07
C VAL A 255 24.26 1.37 28.64
N GLY A 256 24.72 2.24 27.71
CA GLY A 256 24.82 1.96 26.28
C GLY A 256 23.53 2.18 25.49
N GLY A 257 22.39 2.45 26.14
CA GLY A 257 21.10 2.67 25.49
C GLY A 257 21.07 3.90 24.60
N LEU A 258 21.83 4.94 24.92
CA LEU A 258 21.93 6.16 24.11
C LEU A 258 22.54 5.89 22.72
N ARG A 259 23.55 5.05 22.64
CA ARG A 259 24.18 4.65 21.36
C ARG A 259 23.17 3.90 20.48
N VAL A 260 22.45 2.96 21.07
CA VAL A 260 21.42 2.20 20.31
C VAL A 260 20.29 3.13 19.87
N ALA A 261 19.88 4.07 20.71
CA ALA A 261 18.88 5.06 20.36
C ALA A 261 19.34 5.95 19.18
N ALA A 262 20.60 6.42 19.20
CA ALA A 262 21.20 7.22 18.13
C ALA A 262 21.22 6.45 16.81
N GLU A 263 21.71 5.20 16.82
CA GLU A 263 21.73 4.33 15.66
C GLU A 263 20.31 4.09 15.09
N CYS A 264 19.32 3.86 15.96
CA CYS A 264 17.93 3.67 15.52
C CYS A 264 17.33 4.93 14.89
N VAL A 265 17.60 6.11 15.45
CA VAL A 265 17.16 7.38 14.88
C VAL A 265 17.82 7.65 13.53
N HIS A 266 19.12 7.40 13.42
CA HIS A 266 19.86 7.53 12.17
C HIS A 266 19.25 6.64 11.06
N ILE A 267 18.95 5.38 11.35
CA ILE A 267 18.29 4.47 10.42
C ILE A 267 16.96 5.06 9.96
N CYS A 268 16.14 5.58 10.88
CA CYS A 268 14.84 6.18 10.54
C CYS A 268 14.98 7.38 9.61
N LEU A 269 15.93 8.28 9.92
CA LEU A 269 16.17 9.48 9.11
C LEU A 269 16.72 9.14 7.72
N ALA A 270 17.58 8.11 7.62
CA ALA A 270 18.07 7.62 6.34
C ALA A 270 16.92 7.14 5.43
N HIS A 271 15.94 6.43 5.97
CA HIS A 271 14.74 6.05 5.20
C HIS A 271 13.87 7.25 4.82
N CYS A 272 13.74 8.25 5.70
CA CYS A 272 13.01 9.48 5.38
C CYS A 272 13.67 10.28 4.26
N SER A 273 14.99 10.36 4.23
CA SER A 273 15.73 11.09 3.18
C SER A 273 15.49 10.51 1.78
N LEU A 274 15.25 9.20 1.68
CA LEU A 274 14.86 8.56 0.41
C LEU A 274 13.47 9.00 -0.07
N LEU A 275 12.55 9.29 0.84
CA LEU A 275 11.22 9.82 0.52
C LEU A 275 11.27 11.31 0.21
N GLU A 276 12.12 12.07 0.90
CA GLU A 276 12.35 13.50 0.65
C GLU A 276 12.86 13.74 -0.77
N ALA A 277 13.76 12.90 -1.25
CA ALA A 277 14.22 12.93 -2.64
C ALA A 277 13.09 12.75 -3.67
N ARG A 278 11.92 12.25 -3.23
CA ARG A 278 10.68 12.10 -4.03
C ARG A 278 9.61 13.12 -3.68
N GLY A 279 9.95 14.16 -2.91
CA GLY A 279 9.05 15.24 -2.55
C GLY A 279 8.19 15.02 -1.30
N LEU A 280 8.39 13.92 -0.55
CA LEU A 280 7.64 13.64 0.67
C LEU A 280 8.53 13.81 1.92
N SER A 281 8.47 15.01 2.55
CA SER A 281 9.29 15.33 3.72
C SER A 281 8.64 14.86 5.02
N LEU A 282 9.16 13.77 5.60
CA LEU A 282 8.70 13.18 6.87
C LEU A 282 9.70 13.31 8.01
N SER A 283 10.97 13.68 7.74
CA SER A 283 12.00 13.88 8.77
C SER A 283 11.61 14.88 9.85
N PRO A 284 10.96 16.04 9.56
CA PRO A 284 10.53 16.95 10.59
C PRO A 284 9.53 16.35 11.59
N VAL A 285 8.68 15.42 11.11
CA VAL A 285 7.71 14.72 11.97
C VAL A 285 8.43 13.81 12.96
N LEU A 286 9.40 13.01 12.48
CA LEU A 286 10.21 12.14 13.34
C LEU A 286 11.04 12.94 14.34
N LEU A 287 11.73 13.98 13.88
CA LEU A 287 12.56 14.82 14.75
C LEU A 287 11.73 15.46 15.86
N ARG A 288 10.55 15.98 15.55
CA ARG A 288 9.63 16.54 16.56
C ARG A 288 9.28 15.52 17.65
N LEU A 289 9.04 14.26 17.26
CA LEU A 289 8.60 13.20 18.18
C LEU A 289 9.75 12.58 18.99
N PHE A 290 10.96 12.51 18.42
CA PHE A 290 12.11 11.89 19.07
C PHE A 290 12.91 12.88 19.94
N ARG A 291 12.93 14.17 19.56
CA ARG A 291 13.71 15.21 20.23
C ARG A 291 13.58 15.22 21.76
N PRO A 292 12.37 15.26 22.36
CA PRO A 292 12.26 15.34 23.83
C PRO A 292 12.84 14.11 24.52
N LEU A 293 12.76 12.92 23.90
CA LEU A 293 13.33 11.70 24.47
C LEU A 293 14.85 11.67 24.40
N ILE A 294 15.40 12.15 23.29
CA ILE A 294 16.84 12.23 23.08
C ILE A 294 17.42 13.26 24.04
N GLU A 295 16.80 14.43 24.18
CA GLU A 295 17.21 15.48 25.13
C GLU A 295 17.19 14.96 26.58
N GLN A 296 16.15 14.22 26.97
CA GLN A 296 16.08 13.59 28.28
C GLN A 296 17.19 12.55 28.46
N ALA A 297 17.39 11.66 27.49
CA ALA A 297 18.44 10.63 27.56
C ALA A 297 19.85 11.24 27.61
N LEU A 298 20.09 12.33 26.90
CA LEU A 298 21.36 13.09 26.96
C LEU A 298 21.56 13.70 28.36
N ASN A 299 20.55 14.38 28.89
CA ASN A 299 20.62 14.97 30.24
C ASN A 299 20.86 13.93 31.33
N ASP A 300 20.21 12.76 31.26
CA ASP A 300 20.41 11.68 32.22
C ASP A 300 21.83 11.08 32.09
N ASN A 301 22.37 11.00 30.88
CA ASN A 301 23.76 10.59 30.67
C ASN A 301 24.76 11.63 31.21
N LEU A 302 24.53 12.93 30.96
CA LEU A 302 25.38 13.99 31.50
C LEU A 302 25.42 13.96 33.03
N LYS A 303 24.28 13.84 33.71
CA LYS A 303 24.23 13.68 35.17
C LYS A 303 25.02 12.47 35.65
N ARG A 304 24.90 11.33 34.95
CA ARG A 304 25.71 10.14 35.30
C ARG A 304 27.17 10.37 35.14
N ILE A 305 27.60 11.11 34.13
CA ILE A 305 29.01 11.44 33.91
C ILE A 305 29.48 12.38 34.99
N GLU A 306 28.75 13.43 35.34
CA GLU A 306 29.06 14.31 36.46
C GLU A 306 29.25 13.53 37.76
N GLN A 307 28.35 12.62 38.08
CA GLN A 307 28.46 11.78 39.26
C GLN A 307 29.67 10.86 39.22
N SER A 308 29.92 10.25 38.04
CA SER A 308 31.11 9.40 37.86
C SER A 308 32.40 10.17 37.93
N CYS A 309 32.44 11.40 37.35
CA CYS A 309 33.61 12.28 37.46
C CYS A 309 33.86 12.72 38.91
N ALA A 310 32.81 13.09 39.64
CA ALA A 310 32.93 13.45 41.05
C ALA A 310 33.45 12.27 41.88
N ALA A 311 32.94 11.06 41.65
CA ALA A 311 33.43 9.85 42.32
C ALA A 311 34.86 9.51 41.95
N LEU A 312 35.24 9.65 40.69
CA LEU A 312 36.63 9.42 40.27
C LEU A 312 37.60 10.47 40.85
N ALA A 313 37.19 11.74 40.88
CA ALA A 313 38.00 12.81 41.49
C ALA A 313 38.17 12.62 43.01
N ALA A 314 37.13 12.16 43.68
CA ALA A 314 37.20 11.86 45.14
C ALA A 314 38.06 10.63 45.46
N ALA A 315 38.16 9.66 44.54
CA ALA A 315 38.91 8.43 44.69
C ALA A 315 40.35 8.54 44.12
N ASP A 316 40.72 9.65 43.50
CA ASP A 316 42.03 9.83 42.85
C ASP A 316 43.05 10.22 43.94
N ASP A 317 44.16 9.52 44.00
CA ASP A 317 45.31 9.82 44.88
C ASP A 317 46.20 10.95 44.32
N TRP A 318 45.82 11.49 43.13
CA TRP A 318 46.56 12.53 42.39
C TRP A 318 48.00 12.16 42.05
N VAL A 319 48.34 10.86 42.10
CA VAL A 319 49.65 10.35 41.70
C VAL A 319 49.72 10.07 40.22
N LEU A 320 50.65 10.63 39.53
CA LEU A 320 50.90 10.41 38.11
C LEU A 320 51.45 8.99 37.89
N THR A 321 50.67 8.07 37.41
CA THR A 321 51.14 6.73 37.06
C THR A 321 51.84 6.77 35.71
N CYS A 322 53.12 6.43 35.70
CA CYS A 322 53.82 6.09 34.47
C CYS A 322 53.34 4.72 34.03
N LEU A 323 52.76 4.62 32.83
CA LEU A 323 52.49 3.32 32.23
C LEU A 323 53.77 2.48 32.20
N PRO A 324 53.81 1.26 32.73
CA PRO A 324 54.97 0.40 32.63
C PRO A 324 55.34 0.25 31.16
N ALA A 325 56.61 0.44 30.84
CA ALA A 325 57.20 0.38 29.49
C ALA A 325 57.14 -1.05 28.90
N GLY A 326 55.98 -1.66 28.86
CA GLY A 326 55.79 -3.07 28.47
C GLY A 326 54.51 -3.41 27.73
N THR A 327 53.49 -2.56 27.69
CA THR A 327 52.26 -2.82 26.94
C THR A 327 52.42 -2.34 25.47
N ARG A 328 53.14 -3.16 24.70
CA ARG A 328 53.13 -3.03 23.23
C ARG A 328 51.73 -3.39 22.75
N LEU A 329 50.92 -2.41 22.43
CA LEU A 329 49.81 -2.61 21.51
C LEU A 329 50.43 -3.01 20.16
N ALA A 330 50.24 -4.27 19.79
CA ALA A 330 50.59 -4.82 18.50
C ALA A 330 49.72 -4.14 17.42
N SER A 331 50.21 -3.05 16.86
CA SER A 331 49.75 -2.54 15.58
C SER A 331 51.00 -2.21 14.76
N SER A 332 51.27 -3.11 13.84
CA SER A 332 52.24 -3.00 12.77
C SER A 332 51.89 -1.82 11.87
N THR A 333 52.63 -0.73 11.98
CA THR A 333 53.06 0.09 10.82
C THR A 333 54.21 0.97 11.26
N SER A 334 55.35 0.70 10.68
CA SER A 334 56.57 1.47 10.74
C SER A 334 56.37 2.84 10.13
N LEU A 335 56.54 3.90 10.92
CA LEU A 335 57.06 5.18 10.45
C LEU A 335 57.61 6.01 11.63
N SER A 336 58.90 6.22 11.55
CA SER A 336 59.73 7.27 12.13
C SER A 336 59.39 7.88 13.49
N SER A 337 60.27 7.58 14.43
CA SER A 337 60.55 8.19 15.72
C SER A 337 60.32 9.70 15.79
N VAL A 338 59.14 10.09 16.32
CA VAL A 338 59.04 11.32 17.10
C VAL A 338 58.64 10.87 18.51
N ASN A 339 59.57 11.00 19.46
CA ASN A 339 59.30 10.82 20.89
C ASN A 339 58.35 11.92 21.36
N LEU A 340 57.06 11.78 21.06
CA LEU A 340 56.00 12.47 21.75
C LEU A 340 55.87 11.77 23.11
N SER A 341 56.47 12.38 24.15
CA SER A 341 56.22 12.00 25.55
C SER A 341 54.71 11.97 25.75
N GLN A 342 54.12 10.76 25.86
CA GLN A 342 52.72 10.62 26.17
C GLN A 342 52.42 11.38 27.47
N PRO A 343 51.36 12.20 27.51
CA PRO A 343 51.01 12.94 28.71
C PRO A 343 50.81 11.96 29.86
N LYS A 344 51.47 12.19 30.96
CA LYS A 344 51.28 11.41 32.19
C LYS A 344 49.90 11.79 32.75
N LEU A 345 48.99 10.87 32.73
CA LEU A 345 47.63 11.04 33.25
C LEU A 345 47.39 10.06 34.38
N SER A 346 46.62 10.46 35.40
CA SER A 346 46.16 9.56 36.42
C SER A 346 45.20 8.50 35.82
N SER A 347 44.99 7.39 36.49
CA SER A 347 44.06 6.35 36.05
C SER A 347 42.60 6.86 35.93
N SER A 348 42.24 7.78 36.80
CA SER A 348 40.95 8.48 36.80
C SER A 348 40.82 9.42 35.58
N ALA A 349 41.89 10.13 35.23
CA ALA A 349 41.93 10.99 34.05
C ALA A 349 41.79 10.20 32.74
N HIS A 350 42.39 8.99 32.66
CA HIS A 350 42.18 8.09 31.52
C HIS A 350 40.70 7.64 31.37
N ARG A 351 40.07 7.27 32.47
CA ARG A 351 38.62 6.91 32.47
C ARG A 351 37.73 8.08 32.08
N PHE A 352 38.03 9.28 32.59
CA PHE A 352 37.34 10.51 32.22
C PHE A 352 37.44 10.80 30.73
N ASN A 353 38.65 10.75 30.18
CA ASN A 353 38.87 10.98 28.76
C ASN A 353 38.10 9.97 27.89
N SER A 354 38.09 8.70 28.26
CA SER A 354 37.30 7.68 27.57
C SER A 354 35.80 7.96 27.60
N MET A 355 35.25 8.43 28.72
CA MET A 355 33.82 8.81 28.83
C MET A 355 33.49 10.02 27.95
N VAL A 356 34.33 11.04 27.92
CA VAL A 356 34.15 12.26 27.12
C VAL A 356 34.17 11.93 25.62
N GLN A 357 35.08 11.06 25.18
CA GLN A 357 35.17 10.66 23.77
C GLN A 357 33.85 10.00 23.28
N VAL A 358 33.24 9.18 24.10
CA VAL A 358 31.94 8.55 23.76
C VAL A 358 30.84 9.61 23.54
N ILE A 359 30.81 10.67 24.34
CA ILE A 359 29.82 11.75 24.22
C ILE A 359 30.07 12.57 22.97
N ILE A 360 31.32 12.95 22.72
CA ILE A 360 31.70 13.73 21.52
C ILE A 360 31.29 12.98 20.27
N PHE A 361 31.51 11.65 20.20
CA PHE A 361 31.09 10.82 19.09
C PHE A 361 29.57 10.84 18.90
N LEU A 362 28.81 10.69 19.97
CA LEU A 362 27.35 10.72 19.92
C LEU A 362 26.80 12.11 19.51
N CYS A 363 27.42 13.21 20.01
CA CYS A 363 27.00 14.55 19.63
C CYS A 363 27.25 14.84 18.15
N ILE A 364 28.37 14.35 17.59
CA ILE A 364 28.69 14.52 16.17
C ILE A 364 27.70 13.75 15.29
N GLU A 365 27.35 12.49 15.65
CA GLU A 365 26.36 11.71 14.91
C GLU A 365 24.95 12.32 14.94
N PHE A 366 24.59 13.08 15.99
CA PHE A 366 23.28 13.73 16.08
C PHE A 366 23.21 15.11 15.43
N LEU A 367 24.36 15.78 15.22
CA LEU A 367 24.41 17.13 14.66
C LEU A 367 24.76 17.16 13.16
N SER A 368 25.23 16.06 12.61
CA SER A 368 25.47 15.87 11.18
C SER A 368 24.25 15.31 10.46
#